data_b301eb52261e25185a4d2c8174c2f3f8
#
_entry.id   b301eb52261e25185a4d2c8174c2f3f8
#
_cell.length_a   1.000
_cell.length_b   1.000
_cell.length_c   1.000
_cell.angle_alpha   90.00
_cell.angle_beta   90.00
_cell.angle_gamma   90.00
#
_symmetry.space_group_name_H-M   'P 1'
#
loop_
_entity.id
_entity.type
_entity.pdbx_description
1 polymer ?
#
loop_
_entity_poly.entity_id
_entity_poly.type
_entity_poly.pdbx_seq_one_letter_code
_entity_poly.pdbx_strand_id
1 'polypeptide(L)'
;ELKPENKRLQESMTSLGNGNMGMRGFFEENYSGDTLKGIYLGGVWFPDKTRVGWWKNGYPKYFGKVINAINFIKLNVLINGEPIDLATDVFSDFEMDLDMKQSVLTRSFTLTKGGQQIGFKFERFISADQKELSVIRLTVTNQSTQSAHVTFKSALDADVQNEDANYDERF
;
A
#
# COMPACT_ATOMS: atom_id res chain seq x y z
N GLU A 1 -0.22 -16.02 7.06
CA GLU A 1 -1.24 -15.48 7.97
C GLU A 1 -1.01 -13.99 8.17
N LEU A 2 -2.08 -13.18 8.07
CA LEU A 2 -2.01 -11.76 8.38
C LEU A 2 -1.92 -11.60 9.89
N LYS A 3 -0.79 -11.10 10.39
CA LYS A 3 -0.58 -10.79 11.80
C LYS A 3 -0.50 -9.28 11.95
N PRO A 4 -1.44 -8.64 12.67
CA PRO A 4 -1.46 -7.18 12.82
C PRO A 4 -0.14 -6.60 13.32
N GLU A 5 0.52 -7.26 14.27
CA GLU A 5 1.81 -6.84 14.84
C GLU A 5 2.97 -6.84 13.84
N ASN A 6 2.84 -7.60 12.74
CA ASN A 6 3.87 -7.71 11.70
C ASN A 6 3.49 -6.98 10.41
N LYS A 7 2.34 -6.31 10.35
CA LYS A 7 1.80 -5.69 9.12
C LYS A 7 2.78 -4.70 8.49
N ARG A 8 3.34 -3.79 9.28
CA ARG A 8 4.32 -2.80 8.78
C ARG A 8 5.61 -3.46 8.26
N LEU A 9 6.06 -4.55 8.91
CA LEU A 9 7.20 -5.33 8.43
C LEU A 9 6.88 -6.02 7.11
N GLN A 10 5.71 -6.64 6.98
CA GLN A 10 5.27 -7.25 5.73
C GLN A 10 5.22 -6.22 4.60
N GLU A 11 4.66 -5.03 4.84
CA GLU A 11 4.63 -3.93 3.87
C GLU A 11 6.02 -3.49 3.42
N SER A 12 7.01 -3.50 4.34
CA SER A 12 8.40 -3.19 4.01
C SER A 12 9.04 -4.28 3.16
N MET A 13 8.86 -5.55 3.57
CA MET A 13 9.48 -6.70 2.89
C MET A 13 8.91 -6.98 1.50
N THR A 14 7.69 -6.52 1.23
CA THR A 14 6.99 -6.70 -0.05
C THR A 14 6.94 -5.41 -0.87
N SER A 15 7.92 -4.55 -0.70
CA SER A 15 8.04 -3.30 -1.46
C SER A 15 8.45 -3.58 -2.91
N LEU A 16 7.91 -2.76 -3.82
CA LEU A 16 8.24 -2.75 -5.25
C LEU A 16 8.96 -1.45 -5.63
N GLY A 17 9.80 -1.50 -6.64
CA GLY A 17 10.46 -0.30 -7.16
C GLY A 17 11.15 -0.52 -8.50
N ASN A 18 11.33 0.56 -9.28
CA ASN A 18 11.97 0.55 -10.58
C ASN A 18 13.08 1.61 -10.72
N GLY A 19 13.53 2.21 -9.60
CA GLY A 19 14.51 3.29 -9.58
C GLY A 19 13.93 4.70 -9.82
N ASN A 20 12.70 4.83 -10.31
CA ASN A 20 11.96 6.09 -10.45
C ASN A 20 10.79 6.19 -9.46
N MET A 21 10.16 5.08 -9.20
CA MET A 21 9.03 4.94 -8.28
C MET A 21 9.33 3.81 -7.29
N GLY A 22 8.95 4.01 -6.04
CA GLY A 22 8.97 2.99 -4.99
C GLY A 22 7.62 2.93 -4.30
N MET A 23 7.20 1.73 -3.91
CA MET A 23 5.89 1.51 -3.31
C MET A 23 5.99 0.40 -2.26
N ARG A 24 5.53 0.67 -1.05
CA ARG A 24 5.41 -0.35 0.00
C ARG A 24 4.27 -1.32 -0.30
N GLY A 25 4.30 -2.49 0.31
CA GLY A 25 3.28 -3.53 0.12
C GLY A 25 2.00 -3.32 0.94
N PHE A 26 1.54 -2.07 1.11
CA PHE A 26 0.27 -1.80 1.78
C PHE A 26 -0.93 -2.17 0.90
N PHE A 27 -2.10 -2.31 1.51
CA PHE A 27 -3.30 -2.75 0.82
C PHE A 27 -3.89 -1.65 -0.06
N GLU A 28 -4.50 -2.04 -1.17
CA GLU A 28 -5.21 -1.16 -2.10
C GLU A 28 -6.53 -0.68 -1.50
N GLU A 29 -7.25 -1.59 -0.81
CA GLU A 29 -8.51 -1.28 -0.13
C GLU A 29 -8.28 -0.61 1.22
N ASN A 30 -9.36 -0.17 1.83
CA ASN A 30 -9.32 0.39 3.18
C ASN A 30 -8.87 -0.67 4.20
N TYR A 31 -7.99 -0.26 5.10
CA TYR A 31 -7.55 -1.06 6.24
C TYR A 31 -7.47 -0.13 7.46
N SER A 32 -8.34 -0.35 8.45
CA SER A 32 -8.41 0.48 9.66
C SER A 32 -7.40 0.10 10.74
N GLY A 33 -6.68 -1.01 10.56
CA GLY A 33 -5.59 -1.43 11.45
C GLY A 33 -4.30 -0.65 11.22
N ASP A 34 -3.26 -1.05 11.95
CA ASP A 34 -1.93 -0.44 11.84
C ASP A 34 -1.31 -0.70 10.45
N THR A 35 -0.88 0.34 9.76
CA THR A 35 -0.31 0.29 8.41
C THR A 35 0.65 1.46 8.20
N LEU A 36 1.68 1.25 7.43
CA LEU A 36 2.61 2.30 7.01
C LEU A 36 2.60 2.41 5.48
N LYS A 37 1.68 3.21 4.98
CA LYS A 37 1.54 3.47 3.54
C LYS A 37 2.74 4.26 3.03
N GLY A 38 3.22 3.94 1.84
CA GLY A 38 4.33 4.67 1.23
C GLY A 38 4.38 4.50 -0.26
N ILE A 39 4.30 5.62 -0.98
CA ILE A 39 4.59 5.75 -2.41
C ILE A 39 5.59 6.88 -2.55
N TYR A 40 6.71 6.59 -3.20
CA TYR A 40 7.82 7.52 -3.34
C TYR A 40 8.17 7.68 -4.82
N LEU A 41 8.30 8.93 -5.27
CA LEU A 41 8.63 9.27 -6.65
C LEU A 41 10.01 9.92 -6.72
N GLY A 42 10.83 9.49 -7.67
CA GLY A 42 12.13 10.09 -7.92
C GLY A 42 12.00 11.57 -8.28
N GLY A 43 12.82 12.40 -7.65
CA GLY A 43 12.76 13.85 -7.82
C GLY A 43 11.72 14.60 -6.99
N VAL A 44 10.86 13.89 -6.25
CA VAL A 44 9.89 14.49 -5.32
C VAL A 44 10.48 14.48 -3.91
N TRP A 45 10.86 15.65 -3.41
CA TRP A 45 11.53 15.79 -2.13
C TRP A 45 11.28 17.19 -1.53
N PHE A 46 11.53 17.31 -0.24
CA PHE A 46 11.44 18.57 0.50
C PHE A 46 12.81 18.96 1.06
N PRO A 47 13.26 20.22 0.95
CA PRO A 47 14.50 20.67 1.57
C PRO A 47 14.31 20.85 3.08
N ASP A 48 14.75 19.87 3.85
CA ASP A 48 14.71 19.97 5.31
C ASP A 48 16.01 20.53 5.87
N LYS A 49 15.89 21.50 6.78
CA LYS A 49 17.04 22.13 7.41
C LYS A 49 17.78 21.13 8.29
N THR A 50 19.11 21.04 8.11
CA THR A 50 19.95 20.20 8.95
C THR A 50 19.77 20.60 10.42
N ARG A 51 19.35 19.66 11.26
CA ARG A 51 19.16 19.89 12.70
C ARG A 51 20.43 19.63 13.47
N VAL A 52 20.66 20.47 14.44
CA VAL A 52 21.84 20.45 15.32
C VAL A 52 21.72 19.29 16.30
N GLY A 53 22.75 18.54 16.49
CA GLY A 53 22.85 17.45 17.48
C GLY A 53 23.97 16.47 17.13
N TRP A 54 24.27 16.34 15.88
CA TRP A 54 25.29 15.48 15.34
C TRP A 54 26.15 16.25 14.34
N TRP A 55 27.12 17.00 14.83
CA TRP A 55 27.99 17.74 13.94
C TRP A 55 29.17 16.90 13.52
N LYS A 56 29.24 16.66 12.22
CA LYS A 56 30.53 16.45 11.54
C LYS A 56 30.76 17.65 10.64
N ASN A 57 31.97 18.12 10.59
CA ASN A 57 32.36 19.18 9.66
C ASN A 57 31.98 18.79 8.24
N GLY A 58 31.34 19.69 7.52
CA GLY A 58 30.95 19.46 6.14
C GLY A 58 29.50 19.03 5.90
N TYR A 59 28.65 18.96 6.91
CA TYR A 59 27.23 18.74 6.69
C TYR A 59 26.60 19.90 5.90
N PRO A 60 25.74 19.59 4.91
CA PRO A 60 25.02 20.62 4.18
C PRO A 60 24.01 21.34 5.10
N LYS A 61 23.67 22.59 4.75
CA LYS A 61 22.67 23.38 5.47
C LYS A 61 21.26 22.77 5.41
N TYR A 62 20.96 22.06 4.31
CA TYR A 62 19.71 21.38 4.06
C TYR A 62 19.96 19.97 3.51
N PHE A 63 19.10 19.04 3.87
CA PHE A 63 19.01 17.71 3.28
C PHE A 63 17.75 17.60 2.41
N GLY A 64 17.81 16.84 1.33
CA GLY A 64 16.62 16.42 0.59
C GLY A 64 15.91 15.32 1.37
N LYS A 65 14.69 15.58 1.82
CA LYS A 65 13.83 14.61 2.48
C LYS A 65 12.83 14.07 1.47
N VAL A 66 12.89 12.77 1.20
CA VAL A 66 11.90 12.12 0.34
C VAL A 66 10.55 12.16 1.05
N ILE A 67 9.53 12.60 0.34
CA ILE A 67 8.17 12.72 0.86
C ILE A 67 7.26 11.68 0.23
N ASN A 68 6.23 11.28 0.97
CA ASN A 68 5.20 10.37 0.48
C ASN A 68 4.40 11.06 -0.62
N ALA A 69 4.21 10.38 -1.74
CA ALA A 69 3.40 10.86 -2.85
C ALA A 69 1.92 10.51 -2.65
N ILE A 70 1.05 11.11 -3.46
CA ILE A 70 -0.38 10.80 -3.48
C ILE A 70 -0.58 9.29 -3.62
N ASN A 71 -1.47 8.71 -2.80
CA ASN A 71 -1.85 7.32 -2.91
C ASN A 71 -2.78 7.12 -4.13
N PHE A 72 -2.20 6.69 -5.24
CA PHE A 72 -2.91 6.43 -6.49
C PHE A 72 -3.32 4.98 -6.70
N ILE A 73 -3.00 4.09 -5.73
CA ILE A 73 -3.44 2.68 -5.78
C ILE A 73 -4.73 2.43 -4.98
N LYS A 74 -5.30 3.47 -4.38
CA LYS A 74 -6.49 3.34 -3.53
C LYS A 74 -7.67 2.80 -4.32
N LEU A 75 -8.22 1.68 -3.86
CA LEU A 75 -9.36 1.01 -4.43
C LEU A 75 -10.37 0.65 -3.33
N ASN A 76 -11.40 1.45 -3.16
CA ASN A 76 -12.46 1.10 -2.23
C ASN A 76 -13.32 -0.02 -2.81
N VAL A 77 -13.40 -1.14 -2.08
CA VAL A 77 -14.19 -2.32 -2.46
C VAL A 77 -15.39 -2.42 -1.54
N LEU A 78 -16.57 -2.58 -2.13
CA LEU A 78 -17.81 -2.77 -1.38
C LEU A 78 -18.49 -4.07 -1.83
N ILE A 79 -19.03 -4.81 -0.89
CA ILE A 79 -19.89 -5.99 -1.14
C ILE A 79 -21.31 -5.67 -0.68
N ASN A 80 -22.25 -5.73 -1.61
CA ASN A 80 -23.67 -5.39 -1.35
C ASN A 80 -23.85 -4.00 -0.71
N GLY A 81 -22.97 -3.05 -1.08
CA GLY A 81 -22.98 -1.68 -0.56
C GLY A 81 -22.15 -1.45 0.71
N GLU A 82 -21.64 -2.49 1.35
CA GLU A 82 -20.81 -2.40 2.56
C GLU A 82 -19.32 -2.47 2.21
N PRO A 83 -18.48 -1.54 2.72
CA PRO A 83 -17.04 -1.56 2.47
C PRO A 83 -16.39 -2.76 3.15
N ILE A 84 -15.33 -3.29 2.53
CA ILE A 84 -14.48 -4.31 3.14
C ILE A 84 -13.37 -3.66 3.96
N ASP A 85 -13.00 -4.33 5.08
CA ASP A 85 -11.87 -3.95 5.93
C ASP A 85 -11.29 -5.19 6.61
N LEU A 86 -10.12 -5.62 6.20
CA LEU A 86 -9.46 -6.81 6.75
C LEU A 86 -8.98 -6.64 8.20
N ALA A 87 -9.10 -5.47 8.80
CA ALA A 87 -8.86 -5.31 10.23
C ALA A 87 -10.05 -5.77 11.07
N THR A 88 -11.26 -5.79 10.51
CA THR A 88 -12.50 -6.07 11.23
C THR A 88 -13.35 -7.18 10.62
N ASP A 89 -13.25 -7.40 9.32
CA ASP A 89 -14.00 -8.41 8.60
C ASP A 89 -13.43 -9.83 8.84
N VAL A 90 -14.26 -10.84 8.71
CA VAL A 90 -13.85 -12.25 8.79
C VAL A 90 -13.30 -12.70 7.45
N PHE A 91 -12.07 -13.17 7.44
CA PHE A 91 -11.42 -13.70 6.25
C PHE A 91 -10.61 -14.98 6.55
N SER A 92 -10.30 -15.74 5.51
CA SER A 92 -9.43 -16.93 5.54
C SER A 92 -8.45 -16.91 4.36
N ASP A 93 -7.55 -17.88 4.35
CA ASP A 93 -6.62 -18.17 3.24
C ASP A 93 -5.81 -16.94 2.80
N PHE A 94 -5.47 -16.07 3.78
CA PHE A 94 -4.65 -14.89 3.49
C PHE A 94 -3.24 -15.31 3.13
N GLU A 95 -2.84 -14.89 1.94
CA GLU A 95 -1.50 -15.09 1.41
C GLU A 95 -0.98 -13.79 0.80
N MET A 96 0.30 -13.50 1.00
CA MET A 96 0.99 -12.36 0.40
C MET A 96 2.37 -12.80 -0.02
N ASP A 97 2.65 -12.73 -1.30
CA ASP A 97 3.85 -13.23 -1.95
C ASP A 97 4.47 -12.19 -2.87
N LEU A 98 5.78 -12.04 -2.80
CA LEU A 98 6.56 -11.21 -3.71
C LEU A 98 7.46 -12.09 -4.59
N ASP A 99 7.05 -12.29 -5.84
CA ASP A 99 7.93 -12.87 -6.85
C ASP A 99 9.01 -11.86 -7.26
N MET A 100 10.20 -12.00 -6.67
CA MET A 100 11.33 -11.09 -6.95
C MET A 100 11.86 -11.23 -8.37
N LYS A 101 11.65 -12.37 -9.04
CA LYS A 101 12.10 -12.58 -10.42
C LYS A 101 11.21 -11.85 -11.42
N GLN A 102 9.90 -11.85 -11.19
CA GLN A 102 8.93 -11.16 -12.03
C GLN A 102 8.60 -9.76 -11.54
N SER A 103 9.03 -9.41 -10.32
CA SER A 103 8.69 -8.15 -9.64
C SER A 103 7.18 -7.95 -9.50
N VAL A 104 6.47 -9.03 -9.15
CA VAL A 104 5.02 -9.02 -8.94
C VAL A 104 4.71 -9.29 -7.48
N LEU A 105 3.96 -8.40 -6.86
CA LEU A 105 3.36 -8.61 -5.56
C LEU A 105 1.96 -9.19 -5.74
N THR A 106 1.74 -10.38 -5.21
CA THR A 106 0.44 -11.05 -5.20
C THR A 106 -0.09 -11.10 -3.77
N ARG A 107 -1.38 -10.80 -3.61
CA ARG A 107 -2.08 -10.94 -2.34
C ARG A 107 -3.45 -11.58 -2.59
N SER A 108 -3.79 -12.62 -1.84
CA SER A 108 -5.08 -13.30 -1.94
C SER A 108 -5.69 -13.57 -0.56
N PHE A 109 -6.99 -13.64 -0.52
CA PHE A 109 -7.77 -14.00 0.66
C PHE A 109 -9.22 -14.36 0.25
N THR A 110 -9.90 -15.08 1.13
CA THR A 110 -11.35 -15.33 1.03
C THR A 110 -12.06 -14.54 2.12
N LEU A 111 -12.92 -13.60 1.75
CA LEU A 111 -13.72 -12.79 2.68
C LEU A 111 -15.07 -13.47 2.93
N THR A 112 -15.47 -13.51 4.20
CA THR A 112 -16.82 -13.93 4.61
C THR A 112 -17.61 -12.71 5.08
N LYS A 113 -18.60 -12.28 4.29
CA LYS A 113 -19.41 -11.08 4.60
C LYS A 113 -20.87 -11.30 4.20
N GLY A 114 -21.80 -11.02 5.13
CA GLY A 114 -23.24 -11.21 4.88
C GLY A 114 -23.61 -12.67 4.53
N GLY A 115 -22.88 -13.66 5.07
CA GLY A 115 -23.09 -15.09 4.77
C GLY A 115 -22.56 -15.53 3.40
N GLN A 116 -21.87 -14.65 2.67
CA GLN A 116 -21.26 -14.95 1.38
C GLN A 116 -19.74 -15.10 1.52
N GLN A 117 -19.17 -16.00 0.73
CA GLN A 117 -17.71 -16.16 0.59
C GLN A 117 -17.26 -15.65 -0.77
N ILE A 118 -16.34 -14.71 -0.76
CA ILE A 118 -15.84 -14.06 -1.96
C ILE A 118 -14.30 -14.07 -1.91
N GLY A 119 -13.70 -14.71 -2.90
CA GLY A 119 -12.26 -14.76 -3.09
C GLY A 119 -11.77 -13.49 -3.80
N PHE A 120 -10.70 -12.93 -3.28
CA PHE A 120 -9.98 -11.80 -3.85
C PHE A 120 -8.54 -12.19 -4.17
N LYS A 121 -8.04 -11.74 -5.33
CA LYS A 121 -6.63 -11.81 -5.68
C LYS A 121 -6.21 -10.48 -6.29
N PHE A 122 -5.30 -9.80 -5.62
CA PHE A 122 -4.62 -8.59 -6.09
C PHE A 122 -3.24 -8.96 -6.61
N GLU A 123 -2.89 -8.47 -7.78
CA GLU A 123 -1.57 -8.61 -8.37
C GLU A 123 -1.10 -7.22 -8.78
N ARG A 124 0.07 -6.81 -8.32
CA ARG A 124 0.61 -5.46 -8.56
C ARG A 124 2.06 -5.52 -8.99
N PHE A 125 2.41 -4.69 -9.96
CA PHE A 125 3.80 -4.46 -10.34
C PHE A 125 4.04 -3.01 -10.76
N ILE A 126 5.31 -2.61 -10.77
CA ILE A 126 5.79 -1.34 -11.31
C ILE A 126 6.66 -1.69 -12.53
N SER A 127 6.37 -1.06 -13.68
CA SER A 127 7.08 -1.34 -14.91
C SER A 127 8.54 -0.88 -14.84
N ALA A 128 9.46 -1.72 -15.27
CA ALA A 128 10.87 -1.36 -15.41
C ALA A 128 11.14 -0.56 -16.70
N ASP A 129 10.31 -0.76 -17.72
CA ASP A 129 10.45 -0.14 -19.06
C ASP A 129 9.75 1.22 -19.08
N GLN A 130 8.50 1.29 -18.65
CA GLN A 130 7.72 2.52 -18.54
C GLN A 130 7.73 2.98 -17.09
N LYS A 131 8.66 3.85 -16.76
CA LYS A 131 9.01 4.22 -15.36
C LYS A 131 7.85 4.82 -14.56
N GLU A 132 6.87 5.41 -15.23
CA GLU A 132 5.68 6.05 -14.65
C GLU A 132 4.48 5.10 -14.54
N LEU A 133 4.62 3.85 -15.02
CA LEU A 133 3.51 2.89 -15.06
C LEU A 133 3.55 1.94 -13.85
N SER A 134 2.46 1.93 -13.10
CA SER A 134 2.10 0.88 -12.14
C SER A 134 0.79 0.23 -12.58
N VAL A 135 0.71 -1.09 -12.42
CA VAL A 135 -0.45 -1.88 -12.81
C VAL A 135 -0.97 -2.68 -11.64
N ILE A 136 -2.29 -2.68 -11.46
CA ILE A 136 -2.99 -3.53 -10.50
C ILE A 136 -3.99 -4.37 -11.28
N ARG A 137 -3.95 -5.68 -11.08
CA ARG A 137 -4.97 -6.62 -11.53
C ARG A 137 -5.71 -7.14 -10.31
N LEU A 138 -7.03 -7.02 -10.33
CA LEU A 138 -7.90 -7.58 -9.32
C LEU A 138 -8.76 -8.66 -9.93
N THR A 139 -8.71 -9.85 -9.35
CA THR A 139 -9.60 -10.97 -9.65
C THR A 139 -10.51 -11.20 -8.46
N VAL A 140 -11.82 -11.29 -8.73
CA VAL A 140 -12.84 -11.56 -7.72
C VAL A 140 -13.63 -12.79 -8.13
N THR A 141 -13.79 -13.71 -7.18
CA THR A 141 -14.49 -14.98 -7.40
C THR A 141 -15.58 -15.12 -6.34
N ASN A 142 -16.83 -15.18 -6.79
CA ASN A 142 -17.92 -15.54 -5.88
C ASN A 142 -17.89 -17.07 -5.64
N GLN A 143 -17.62 -17.46 -4.40
CA GLN A 143 -17.56 -18.86 -3.97
C GLN A 143 -18.88 -19.34 -3.35
N SER A 144 -19.88 -18.47 -3.29
CA SER A 144 -21.21 -18.76 -2.76
C SER A 144 -22.21 -19.05 -3.88
N THR A 145 -23.31 -19.69 -3.54
CA THR A 145 -24.41 -19.97 -4.48
C THR A 145 -25.30 -18.76 -4.76
N GLN A 146 -25.25 -17.75 -3.87
CA GLN A 146 -26.03 -16.52 -4.01
C GLN A 146 -25.22 -15.48 -4.78
N SER A 147 -25.90 -14.66 -5.57
CA SER A 147 -25.25 -13.53 -6.27
C SER A 147 -24.78 -12.46 -5.28
N ALA A 148 -23.62 -11.87 -5.53
CA ALA A 148 -23.07 -10.76 -4.79
C ALA A 148 -22.90 -9.56 -5.72
N HIS A 149 -23.23 -8.37 -5.23
CA HIS A 149 -22.93 -7.11 -5.92
C HIS A 149 -21.60 -6.57 -5.39
N VAL A 150 -20.58 -6.55 -6.23
CA VAL A 150 -19.26 -6.02 -5.87
C VAL A 150 -19.02 -4.68 -6.57
N THR A 151 -18.76 -3.65 -5.79
CA THR A 151 -18.49 -2.30 -6.30
C THR A 151 -17.03 -1.94 -6.08
N PHE A 152 -16.39 -1.41 -7.12
CA PHE A 152 -15.04 -0.89 -7.07
C PHE A 152 -15.04 0.62 -7.30
N LYS A 153 -14.37 1.37 -6.42
CA LYS A 153 -14.21 2.82 -6.53
C LYS A 153 -12.72 3.16 -6.43
N SER A 154 -12.08 3.37 -7.58
CA SER A 154 -10.71 3.89 -7.58
C SER A 154 -10.68 5.34 -7.13
N ALA A 155 -9.63 5.75 -6.44
CA ALA A 155 -9.45 7.10 -5.93
C ALA A 155 -7.98 7.51 -5.95
N LEU A 156 -7.76 8.81 -6.04
CA LEU A 156 -6.49 9.46 -5.70
C LEU A 156 -6.65 10.04 -4.30
N ASP A 157 -5.86 9.55 -3.36
CA ASP A 157 -5.90 9.98 -1.97
C ASP A 157 -4.69 10.85 -1.67
N ALA A 158 -4.92 12.15 -1.50
CA ALA A 158 -3.89 13.14 -1.21
C ALA A 158 -3.68 13.36 0.30
N ASP A 159 -4.49 12.72 1.14
CA ASP A 159 -4.30 12.71 2.59
C ASP A 159 -3.19 11.71 2.97
N VAL A 160 -1.96 12.12 2.67
CA VAL A 160 -0.73 11.34 2.90
C VAL A 160 0.24 12.14 3.78
N GLN A 161 0.96 11.42 4.62
CA GLN A 161 1.95 12.00 5.51
C GLN A 161 3.18 11.12 5.62
N ASN A 162 4.28 11.68 6.07
CA ASN A 162 5.49 10.95 6.41
C ASN A 162 5.50 10.66 7.92
N GLU A 163 5.33 9.41 8.33
CA GLU A 163 5.40 9.04 9.74
C GLU A 163 6.80 9.23 10.35
N ASP A 164 7.84 9.12 9.54
CA ASP A 164 9.23 9.32 9.99
C ASP A 164 9.58 10.80 10.24
N ALA A 165 8.60 11.68 10.10
CA ALA A 165 8.79 13.11 10.34
C ALA A 165 8.78 13.48 11.84
N ASN A 166 9.28 12.62 12.70
CA ASN A 166 9.34 12.79 14.16
C ASN A 166 9.96 14.11 14.64
N TYR A 167 10.55 14.88 13.73
CA TYR A 167 11.25 16.12 14.03
C TYR A 167 10.59 17.35 13.44
N ASP A 168 9.55 17.20 12.66
CA ASP A 168 8.93 18.29 11.94
C ASP A 168 7.41 18.12 11.91
N GLU A 169 6.72 18.96 12.67
CA GLU A 169 5.26 18.94 12.79
C GLU A 169 4.51 19.28 11.49
N ARG A 170 5.25 19.63 10.43
CA ARG A 170 4.69 19.93 9.11
C ARG A 170 4.45 18.71 8.24
N PHE A 171 4.85 17.49 8.69
CA PHE A 171 4.78 16.25 7.89
C PHE A 171 4.22 15.10 8.71
#